data_214b5eab0b4c282d786233673754536d
#
_entry.id   214b5eab0b4c282d786233673754536d
#
_cell.length_a   1.000
_cell.length_b   1.000
_cell.length_c   1.000
_cell.angle_alpha   90.00
_cell.angle_beta   90.00
_cell.angle_gamma   90.00
#
_symmetry.space_group_name_H-M   'P 1'
#
loop_
_entity.id
_entity.type
_entity.pdbx_description
1 polymer ?
#
loop_
_entity_poly.entity_id
_entity_poly.type
_entity_poly.pdbx_seq_one_letter_code
_entity_poly.pdbx_strand_id
1 'polypeptide(L)'
;MKYKVGQIFYLVGSETARVIPFRVVEEITRTTLEGIEKSFIAEMPDEEKTKVDVAKLKGAIFGNIKQVRMHMLTNAEKAIDKMLTSAMKITEHVYGTSVAYSSEMRDNHGLSEAEDVTAAPELLDSKEDENDMQEA
;
A
#
# COMPACT_ATOMS: atom_id res chain seq x y z
N MET A 1 7.01 16.19 -8.16
CA MET A 1 6.22 16.74 -7.06
C MET A 1 6.93 17.94 -6.44
N LYS A 2 6.18 18.97 -6.18
CA LYS A 2 6.74 20.17 -5.57
C LYS A 2 6.46 20.21 -4.08
N TYR A 3 7.50 20.45 -3.30
CA TYR A 3 7.37 20.56 -1.86
C TYR A 3 7.34 22.03 -1.45
N LYS A 4 6.55 22.33 -0.42
CA LYS A 4 6.48 23.66 0.14
C LYS A 4 6.70 23.61 1.63
N VAL A 5 7.46 24.57 2.15
CA VAL A 5 7.68 24.64 3.59
C VAL A 5 6.35 24.87 4.29
N GLY A 6 6.09 24.09 5.31
CA GLY A 6 4.83 24.14 6.06
C GLY A 6 3.80 23.14 5.60
N GLN A 7 3.98 22.53 4.45
CA GLN A 7 3.01 21.58 3.89
C GLN A 7 3.22 20.19 4.45
N ILE A 8 2.11 19.48 4.61
CA ILE A 8 2.14 18.10 5.09
C ILE A 8 2.03 17.15 3.91
N PHE A 9 2.87 16.14 3.92
CA PHE A 9 2.88 15.09 2.91
C PHE A 9 2.76 13.74 3.60
N TYR A 10 2.51 12.71 2.80
CA TYR A 10 2.30 11.36 3.32
C TYR A 10 3.26 10.41 2.63
N LEU A 11 4.01 9.67 3.43
CA LEU A 11 4.94 8.67 2.93
C LEU A 11 4.32 7.30 3.08
N VAL A 12 4.27 6.56 1.97
CA VAL A 12 3.79 5.18 1.99
C VAL A 12 5.02 4.28 1.85
N GLY A 13 5.27 3.48 2.86
CA GLY A 13 6.44 2.62 2.88
C GLY A 13 6.42 1.61 1.74
N SER A 14 7.61 1.29 1.22
CA SER A 14 7.71 0.38 0.10
C SER A 14 7.59 -1.08 0.54
N GLU A 15 7.92 -1.38 1.77
CA GLU A 15 7.92 -2.76 2.26
C GLU A 15 6.76 -3.07 3.19
N THR A 16 6.23 -2.07 3.84
CA THR A 16 5.09 -2.25 4.74
C THR A 16 3.99 -1.30 4.35
N ALA A 17 2.75 -1.71 4.60
CA ALA A 17 1.60 -0.87 4.28
C ALA A 17 1.39 0.18 5.36
N ARG A 18 2.37 1.04 5.55
CA ARG A 18 2.32 2.10 6.56
C ARG A 18 2.27 3.45 5.89
N VAL A 19 1.45 4.31 6.44
CA VAL A 19 1.34 5.69 5.97
C VAL A 19 1.86 6.59 7.07
N ILE A 20 2.90 7.35 6.76
CA ILE A 20 3.54 8.22 7.74
C ILE A 20 3.43 9.66 7.25
N PRO A 21 2.71 10.51 7.99
CA PRO A 21 2.67 11.93 7.63
C PRO A 21 3.96 12.61 8.03
N PHE A 22 4.39 13.60 7.26
CA PHE A 22 5.51 14.43 7.66
C PHE A 22 5.27 15.85 7.17
N ARG A 23 5.95 16.79 7.80
CA ARG A 23 5.83 18.19 7.42
C ARG A 23 7.15 18.68 6.89
N VAL A 24 7.11 19.39 5.78
CA VAL A 24 8.31 20.02 5.25
C VAL A 24 8.56 21.29 6.05
N VAL A 25 9.71 21.36 6.71
CA VAL A 25 10.02 22.48 7.62
C VAL A 25 11.13 23.37 7.08
N GLU A 26 11.86 22.91 6.06
CA GLU A 26 12.99 23.70 5.59
C GLU A 26 13.27 23.39 4.12
N GLU A 27 13.61 24.43 3.36
CA GLU A 27 14.08 24.30 1.99
C GLU A 27 15.50 24.82 1.96
N ILE A 28 16.43 24.02 1.43
CA ILE A 28 17.83 24.39 1.33
C ILE A 28 18.18 24.53 -0.16
N THR A 29 18.65 25.72 -0.52
CA THR A 29 19.07 25.98 -1.88
C THR A 29 20.58 26.11 -1.90
N ARG A 30 21.22 25.38 -2.80
CA ARG A 30 22.67 25.40 -2.93
C ARG A 30 23.05 25.69 -4.39
N THR A 31 23.90 26.67 -4.56
CA THR A 31 24.37 27.05 -5.88
C THR A 31 25.78 26.54 -6.07
N THR A 32 26.02 25.76 -7.12
CA THR A 32 27.32 25.20 -7.41
C THR A 32 27.70 25.54 -8.85
N LEU A 33 28.88 25.14 -9.25
CA LEU A 33 29.31 25.32 -10.63
C LEU A 33 28.43 24.57 -11.62
N GLU A 34 27.74 23.53 -11.14
CA GLU A 34 26.90 22.69 -11.97
C GLU A 34 25.46 23.16 -12.00
N GLY A 35 25.12 24.15 -11.19
CA GLY A 35 23.76 24.67 -11.18
C GLY A 35 23.23 24.86 -9.76
N ILE A 36 21.91 24.97 -9.68
CA ILE A 36 21.22 25.19 -8.42
C ILE A 36 20.57 23.88 -8.01
N GLU A 37 20.82 23.50 -6.76
CA GLU A 37 20.24 22.30 -6.15
C GLU A 37 19.33 22.70 -5.03
N LYS A 38 18.17 22.07 -4.96
CA LYS A 38 17.21 22.29 -3.88
C LYS A 38 17.00 21.00 -3.12
N SER A 39 17.01 21.08 -1.80
CA SER A 39 16.66 19.96 -0.97
C SER A 39 15.66 20.42 0.09
N PHE A 40 14.91 19.48 0.62
CA PHE A 40 13.85 19.75 1.57
C PHE A 40 14.04 18.87 2.79
N ILE A 41 13.75 19.45 3.95
CA ILE A 41 13.89 18.75 5.22
C ILE A 41 12.50 18.44 5.75
N ALA A 42 12.27 17.18 6.08
CA ALA A 42 11.02 16.71 6.64
C ALA A 42 11.13 16.58 8.14
N GLU A 43 10.08 16.99 8.83
CA GLU A 43 9.96 16.77 10.28
C GLU A 43 9.02 15.60 10.46
N MET A 44 9.54 14.53 11.07
CA MET A 44 8.78 13.31 11.26
C MET A 44 7.84 13.43 12.47
N PRO A 45 6.80 12.59 12.53
CA PRO A 45 5.78 12.72 13.59
C PRO A 45 6.13 12.05 14.91
N ASP A 46 7.41 11.78 15.15
CA ASP A 46 7.81 11.21 16.43
C ASP A 46 7.91 12.30 17.49
N GLU A 47 8.10 11.89 18.73
CA GLU A 47 8.18 12.83 19.84
C GLU A 47 9.38 13.74 19.71
N GLU A 48 10.45 13.22 19.17
CA GLU A 48 11.70 13.98 19.02
C GLU A 48 11.65 14.89 17.80
N LYS A 49 10.62 14.72 16.96
CA LYS A 49 10.46 15.49 15.73
C LYS A 49 11.72 15.42 14.89
N THR A 50 12.15 14.20 14.64
CA THR A 50 13.35 13.93 13.87
C THR A 50 13.28 14.59 12.51
N LYS A 51 14.39 15.20 12.10
CA LYS A 51 14.47 15.87 10.80
C LYS A 51 15.28 15.03 9.85
N VAL A 52 14.73 14.82 8.66
CA VAL A 52 15.35 13.96 7.66
C VAL A 52 15.21 14.63 6.29
N ASP A 53 16.25 14.49 5.47
CA ASP A 53 16.18 14.95 4.09
C ASP A 53 15.11 14.13 3.36
N VAL A 54 14.19 14.81 2.68
CA VAL A 54 13.11 14.15 1.95
C VAL A 54 13.65 13.14 0.95
N ALA A 55 14.79 13.45 0.34
CA ALA A 55 15.39 12.55 -0.64
C ALA A 55 15.83 11.21 -0.04
N LYS A 56 16.00 11.15 1.27
CA LYS A 56 16.40 9.92 1.95
C LYS A 56 15.23 9.06 2.40
N LEU A 57 14.02 9.56 2.24
CA LEU A 57 12.84 8.80 2.61
C LEU A 57 12.60 7.72 1.56
N LYS A 58 12.28 6.52 2.00
CA LYS A 58 12.06 5.40 1.11
C LYS A 58 10.58 5.10 1.01
N GLY A 59 10.05 5.17 -0.20
CA GLY A 59 8.66 4.91 -0.44
C GLY A 59 8.07 5.95 -1.36
N ALA A 60 6.76 5.91 -1.52
CA ALA A 60 6.03 6.85 -2.36
C ALA A 60 5.53 8.01 -1.50
N ILE A 61 5.60 9.22 -2.04
CA ILE A 61 5.21 10.42 -1.30
C ILE A 61 4.03 11.07 -2.02
N PHE A 62 3.01 11.42 -1.27
CA PHE A 62 1.79 12.01 -1.81
C PHE A 62 1.40 13.25 -1.03
N GLY A 63 0.75 14.18 -1.74
CA GLY A 63 0.36 15.46 -1.15
C GLY A 63 -0.99 15.45 -0.47
N ASN A 64 -1.78 14.39 -0.64
CA ASN A 64 -3.07 14.33 0.02
C ASN A 64 -3.48 12.87 0.24
N ILE A 65 -4.43 12.71 1.14
CA ILE A 65 -4.88 11.38 1.57
C ILE A 65 -5.59 10.62 0.45
N LYS A 66 -6.27 11.35 -0.42
CA LYS A 66 -6.97 10.69 -1.52
C LYS A 66 -6.01 9.97 -2.45
N GLN A 67 -4.88 10.60 -2.76
CA GLN A 67 -3.86 9.99 -3.59
C GLN A 67 -3.24 8.78 -2.89
N VAL A 68 -3.05 8.85 -1.58
CA VAL A 68 -2.55 7.72 -0.80
C VAL A 68 -3.50 6.54 -0.96
N ARG A 69 -4.79 6.80 -0.80
CA ARG A 69 -5.78 5.74 -0.89
C ARG A 69 -5.78 5.09 -2.27
N MET A 70 -5.72 5.90 -3.33
CA MET A 70 -5.70 5.36 -4.68
C MET A 70 -4.45 4.50 -4.94
N HIS A 71 -3.32 4.97 -4.44
CA HIS A 71 -2.07 4.23 -4.58
C HIS A 71 -2.14 2.87 -3.88
N MET A 72 -2.66 2.86 -2.66
CA MET A 72 -2.77 1.63 -1.89
C MET A 72 -3.77 0.66 -2.50
N LEU A 73 -4.89 1.19 -3.02
CA LEU A 73 -5.88 0.34 -3.67
C LEU A 73 -5.31 -0.29 -4.93
N THR A 74 -4.56 0.48 -5.71
CA THR A 74 -3.94 -0.05 -6.91
C THR A 74 -2.95 -1.17 -6.57
N ASN A 75 -2.15 -0.95 -5.53
CA ASN A 75 -1.19 -1.97 -5.11
C ASN A 75 -1.87 -3.21 -4.58
N ALA A 76 -2.95 -3.03 -3.82
CA ALA A 76 -3.70 -4.16 -3.29
C ALA A 76 -4.32 -4.97 -4.43
N GLU A 77 -4.84 -4.28 -5.44
CA GLU A 77 -5.43 -4.94 -6.59
C GLU A 77 -4.39 -5.77 -7.34
N LYS A 78 -3.21 -5.21 -7.53
CA LYS A 78 -2.13 -5.94 -8.19
C LYS A 78 -1.71 -7.17 -7.40
N ALA A 79 -1.67 -7.05 -6.08
CA ALA A 79 -1.29 -8.18 -5.23
C ALA A 79 -2.34 -9.28 -5.31
N ILE A 80 -3.62 -8.90 -5.32
CA ILE A 80 -4.70 -9.86 -5.44
C ILE A 80 -4.62 -10.57 -6.79
N ASP A 81 -4.45 -9.83 -7.87
CA ASP A 81 -4.34 -10.40 -9.20
C ASP A 81 -3.19 -11.39 -9.28
N LYS A 82 -2.07 -11.03 -8.69
CA LYS A 82 -0.88 -11.88 -8.71
C LYS A 82 -1.12 -13.18 -7.95
N MET A 83 -1.77 -13.09 -6.79
CA MET A 83 -2.06 -14.28 -6.01
C MET A 83 -3.01 -15.22 -6.75
N LEU A 84 -4.03 -14.66 -7.38
CA LEU A 84 -5.01 -15.46 -8.09
C LEU A 84 -4.41 -16.09 -9.34
N THR A 85 -3.57 -15.34 -10.05
CA THR A 85 -2.86 -15.89 -11.21
C THR A 85 -1.98 -17.06 -10.82
N SER A 86 -1.29 -16.93 -9.69
CA SER A 86 -0.46 -18.02 -9.20
C SER A 86 -1.28 -19.27 -8.88
N ALA A 87 -2.44 -19.07 -8.23
CA ALA A 87 -3.31 -20.18 -7.88
C ALA A 87 -3.83 -20.86 -9.12
N MET A 88 -4.16 -20.09 -10.17
CA MET A 88 -4.66 -20.65 -11.41
C MET A 88 -3.60 -21.47 -12.14
N LYS A 89 -2.35 -21.00 -12.10
CA LYS A 89 -1.25 -21.77 -12.69
C LYS A 89 -1.02 -23.09 -11.97
N ILE A 90 -1.15 -23.07 -10.65
CA ILE A 90 -1.03 -24.30 -9.88
C ILE A 90 -2.17 -25.25 -10.23
N THR A 91 -3.37 -24.74 -10.38
CA THR A 91 -4.54 -25.54 -10.75
C THR A 91 -4.31 -26.23 -12.08
N GLU A 92 -3.84 -25.49 -13.08
CA GLU A 92 -3.54 -26.03 -14.38
C GLU A 92 -2.46 -27.12 -14.30
N HIS A 93 -1.41 -26.81 -13.58
CA HIS A 93 -0.26 -27.71 -13.53
C HIS A 93 -0.58 -28.99 -12.78
N VAL A 94 -1.29 -28.88 -11.66
CA VAL A 94 -1.52 -30.03 -10.79
C VAL A 94 -2.75 -30.84 -11.22
N TYR A 95 -3.80 -30.14 -11.63
CA TYR A 95 -5.10 -30.81 -11.90
C TYR A 95 -5.46 -30.83 -13.36
N GLY A 96 -4.69 -30.16 -14.21
CA GLY A 96 -4.94 -30.17 -15.64
C GLY A 96 -6.18 -29.41 -16.09
N THR A 97 -6.72 -28.56 -15.21
CA THR A 97 -7.91 -27.77 -15.50
C THR A 97 -7.51 -26.34 -15.76
N SER A 98 -7.96 -25.79 -16.90
CA SER A 98 -7.64 -24.42 -17.26
C SER A 98 -8.67 -23.46 -16.70
N VAL A 99 -8.20 -22.41 -16.04
CA VAL A 99 -9.05 -21.38 -15.48
C VAL A 99 -8.54 -20.03 -15.97
N ALA A 100 -9.42 -19.19 -16.48
CA ALA A 100 -9.05 -17.87 -16.95
C ALA A 100 -9.53 -16.80 -15.98
N TYR A 101 -8.61 -15.96 -15.56
CA TYR A 101 -8.93 -14.81 -14.73
C TYR A 101 -8.98 -13.57 -15.64
N SER A 102 -10.07 -12.81 -15.55
CA SER A 102 -10.25 -11.65 -16.39
C SER A 102 -10.69 -10.45 -15.57
N SER A 103 -10.58 -9.26 -16.16
CA SER A 103 -11.06 -8.07 -15.49
C SER A 103 -12.56 -8.10 -15.24
N GLU A 104 -13.27 -8.89 -16.04
CA GLU A 104 -14.70 -9.06 -15.79
C GLU A 104 -14.98 -9.75 -14.47
N MET A 105 -14.16 -10.70 -14.11
CA MET A 105 -14.29 -11.36 -12.82
C MET A 105 -14.05 -10.36 -11.69
N ARG A 106 -13.09 -9.47 -11.87
CA ARG A 106 -12.81 -8.44 -10.89
C ARG A 106 -13.99 -7.51 -10.69
N ASP A 107 -14.60 -7.11 -11.80
CA ASP A 107 -15.73 -6.19 -11.74
C ASP A 107 -16.93 -6.84 -11.07
N ASN A 108 -17.14 -8.12 -11.34
CA ASN A 108 -18.26 -8.85 -10.77
C ASN A 108 -18.05 -9.17 -9.31
N HIS A 109 -16.83 -9.15 -8.87
CA HIS A 109 -16.50 -9.49 -7.50
C HIS A 109 -17.27 -8.65 -6.49
N GLY A 110 -17.45 -7.38 -6.76
CA GLY A 110 -18.16 -6.51 -5.87
C GLY A 110 -19.63 -6.85 -5.72
N LEU A 111 -20.17 -7.56 -6.69
CA LEU A 111 -21.57 -7.92 -6.66
C LEU A 111 -21.84 -9.21 -5.93
N SER A 112 -20.90 -10.06 -5.97
CA SER A 112 -21.12 -11.35 -5.36
C SER A 112 -21.04 -11.29 -3.88
N GLU A 113 -21.29 -10.36 -3.50
CA GLU A 113 -21.31 -10.28 -2.26
C GLU A 113 -21.66 -11.13 -1.57
N ALA A 114 -21.72 -11.44 -1.94
CA ALA A 114 -21.91 -12.19 -1.42
C ALA A 114 -21.61 -13.26 -1.35
N GLU A 115 -21.84 -13.40 -1.56
CA GLU A 115 -21.72 -14.51 -1.41
C GLU A 115 -21.03 -15.22 -1.08
N ASP A 116 -21.04 -15.03 -1.05
CA ASP A 116 -20.45 -15.87 -0.81
C ASP A 116 -19.81 -16.20 -0.07
N VAL A 117 -19.98 -16.04 0.17
CA VAL A 117 -19.38 -16.55 0.74
C VAL A 117 -19.13 -17.04 1.51
N THR A 118 -19.48 -17.22 1.46
CA THR A 118 -19.30 -17.85 1.92
C THR A 118 -18.91 -18.43 2.41
N ALA A 119 -18.91 -18.46 2.46
CA ALA A 119 -18.47 -19.07 2.70
C ALA A 119 -17.82 -19.43 3.31
N ALA A 120 -17.76 -19.25 3.57
CA ALA A 120 -17.15 -19.62 3.95
C ALA A 120 -16.64 -19.74 4.71
N PRO A 121 -16.63 -19.80 4.79
CA PRO A 121 -16.10 -19.91 5.49
C PRO A 121 -15.74 -19.85 6.50
N GLU A 122 -15.92 -19.70 6.46
CA GLU A 122 -15.62 -19.61 6.99
C GLU A 122 -15.01 -19.92 7.72
N LEU A 123 -15.17 -20.04 7.81
CA LEU A 123 -14.60 -20.25 8.19
C LEU A 123 -13.87 -20.44 8.81
N LEU A 124 -14.04 -20.40 8.87
CA LEU A 124 -13.35 -20.42 9.25
C LEU A 124 -12.90 -20.28 10.11
N ASP A 125 -13.23 -20.10 9.98
CA ASP A 125 -12.84 -19.85 10.65
C ASP A 125 -12.47 -19.87 11.55
N SER A 126 -12.74 -19.87 11.51
CA SER A 126 -12.45 -19.81 12.14
C SER A 126 -12.12 -19.94 12.99
N LYS A 127 -12.23 -19.89 12.88
CA LYS A 127 -11.98 -19.88 13.55
C LYS A 127 -11.48 -19.91 14.24
N GLU A 128 -11.65 -19.74 14.10
CA GLU A 128 -11.28 -19.61 14.63
C GLU A 128 -10.93 -19.60 15.35
N ASP A 129 -11.25 -19.51 15.31
CA ASP A 129 -11.02 -19.34 15.94
C ASP A 129 -10.77 -19.50 16.84
N GLU A 130 -10.91 -19.56 16.81
CA GLU A 130 -10.77 -19.59 17.46
C GLU A 130 -10.45 -19.80 18.31
N ASN A 131 -10.58 -19.82 18.15
CA ASN A 131 -10.34 -19.93 18.87
C ASN A 131 -9.97 -20.11 19.67
N ASP A 132 -9.98 -20.01 19.48
CA ASP A 132 -9.65 -20.04 20.08
C ASP A 132 -9.34 -20.13 20.96
N MET A 133 -9.47 -20.10 20.99
CA MET A 133 -9.22 -20.06 21.59
C MET A 133 -9.08 -20.26 22.56
N GLN A 134 -9.12 -20.37 22.57
CA GLN A 134 -9.03 -20.54 23.25
C GLN A 134 -8.80 -20.81 24.17
N GLU A 135 -8.76 -20.91 24.19
CA GLU A 135 -8.53 -21.16 24.78
C GLU A 135 -8.20 -21.22 25.40
N ALA A 136 -8.02 -21.10 25.53
CA ALA A 136 -7.74 -21.29 25.98
C ALA A 136 -7.69 -21.25 26.46
#